data_27ec1e6e5394c5537d420e62ac976035
#
_entry.id   27ec1e6e5394c5537d420e62ac976035
#
_cell.length_a   1.000
_cell.length_b   1.000
_cell.length_c   1.000
_cell.angle_alpha   90.00
_cell.angle_beta   90.00
_cell.angle_gamma   90.00
#
_symmetry.space_group_name_H-M   'P 1'
#
loop_
_entity.id
_entity.type
_entity.pdbx_description
1 polymer ?
#
loop_
_entity_poly.entity_id
_entity_poly.type
_entity_poly.pdbx_seq_one_letter_code
_entity_poly.pdbx_strand_id
1 'polypeptide(L)'
;MSLKLDASTLISSLPAILGYQVYDSIVAVMLKRHGGQDAIDCVLRVDVNNPLDQIATMPHVTGRNATNTSGAILIAVAGPEHHKHAGDALDVLRNALMDLDIPVRGRLSTATTAEPTLWTDIDTGDSGITAPWTDSPITTASVVEGRVVANTREDLVAEFAITEPAAPQVEIDNLEPLIDAGEELAAVIAGTGEVTPDLVGRVALAITVSVRLRDAHLLLGLDHVQRSASVWTAMSRSMRGIARAQAATIAAAYHYMGGDGPRAGIAVDVATQAARDAGQQPLKLTGLLDTALHMGVTPEKIRDVIVNAGSTGNGA
;
A
#
# COMPACT_ATOMS: atom_id res chain seq x y z
N MET A 1 17.04 -8.11 13.18
CA MET A 1 16.57 -8.05 14.59
C MET A 1 15.38 -9.00 14.69
N SER A 2 15.51 -10.09 15.46
CA SER A 2 14.42 -11.07 15.62
C SER A 2 13.46 -10.48 16.66
N LEU A 3 12.30 -9.99 16.23
CA LEU A 3 11.21 -9.64 17.14
C LEU A 3 10.51 -10.93 17.55
N LYS A 4 10.58 -11.29 18.84
CA LYS A 4 9.56 -12.15 19.43
C LYS A 4 8.27 -11.33 19.44
N LEU A 5 7.45 -11.52 18.43
CA LEU A 5 6.14 -10.89 18.33
C LEU A 5 5.20 -11.61 19.32
N ASP A 6 5.07 -11.07 20.53
CA ASP A 6 3.95 -11.40 21.39
C ASP A 6 2.66 -10.72 20.86
N ALA A 7 1.51 -11.19 21.33
CA ALA A 7 0.22 -10.71 20.84
C ALA A 7 0.04 -9.18 21.03
N SER A 8 0.48 -8.63 22.17
CA SER A 8 0.42 -7.20 22.45
C SER A 8 1.24 -6.39 21.45
N THR A 9 2.50 -6.78 21.23
CA THR A 9 3.41 -6.12 20.28
C THR A 9 2.89 -6.23 18.84
N LEU A 10 2.33 -7.37 18.45
CA LEU A 10 1.78 -7.56 17.11
C LEU A 10 0.60 -6.63 16.87
N ILE A 11 -0.38 -6.61 17.79
CA ILE A 11 -1.57 -5.76 17.67
C ILE A 11 -1.18 -4.29 17.65
N SER A 12 -0.30 -3.83 18.56
CA SER A 12 0.17 -2.45 18.60
C SER A 12 1.00 -2.03 17.38
N SER A 13 1.50 -2.99 16.60
CA SER A 13 2.24 -2.71 15.36
C SER A 13 1.34 -2.56 14.12
N LEU A 14 0.09 -3.02 14.18
CA LEU A 14 -0.83 -2.96 13.03
C LEU A 14 -1.01 -1.56 12.44
N PRO A 15 -1.16 -0.47 13.25
CA PRO A 15 -1.29 0.87 12.69
C PRO A 15 -0.09 1.30 11.84
N ALA A 16 1.13 0.96 12.27
CA ALA A 16 2.34 1.30 11.52
C ALA A 16 2.50 0.44 10.25
N ILE A 17 2.06 -0.82 10.28
CA ILE A 17 2.09 -1.72 9.13
C ILE A 17 1.07 -1.30 8.08
N LEU A 18 -0.15 -0.92 8.52
CA LEU A 18 -1.25 -0.55 7.64
C LEU A 18 -1.31 0.95 7.32
N GLY A 19 -0.51 1.77 7.99
CA GLY A 19 -0.44 3.22 7.77
C GLY A 19 -1.61 4.02 8.36
N TYR A 20 -2.53 3.38 9.08
CA TYR A 20 -3.68 4.03 9.73
C TYR A 20 -4.15 3.24 10.96
N GLN A 21 -4.93 3.88 11.86
CA GLN A 21 -5.54 3.22 13.00
C GLN A 21 -6.59 2.22 12.54
N VAL A 22 -6.49 0.99 13.04
CA VAL A 22 -7.33 -0.13 12.59
C VAL A 22 -8.59 -0.21 13.44
N TYR A 23 -9.73 -0.16 12.77
CA TYR A 23 -11.07 -0.34 13.34
C TYR A 23 -11.84 -1.31 12.46
N ASP A 24 -12.83 -1.98 13.03
CA ASP A 24 -13.80 -2.84 12.35
C ASP A 24 -13.20 -3.67 11.21
N SER A 25 -12.16 -4.41 11.56
CA SER A 25 -11.33 -5.09 10.58
C SER A 25 -11.00 -6.52 10.98
N ILE A 26 -10.95 -7.39 9.98
CA ILE A 26 -10.35 -8.72 10.07
C ILE A 26 -8.99 -8.66 9.39
N VAL A 27 -7.96 -9.04 10.12
CA VAL A 27 -6.56 -8.96 9.69
C VAL A 27 -5.95 -10.37 9.70
N ALA A 28 -5.28 -10.75 8.62
CA ALA A 28 -4.44 -11.94 8.58
C ALA A 28 -2.98 -11.54 8.42
N VAL A 29 -2.17 -11.83 9.43
CA VAL A 29 -0.72 -11.63 9.40
C VAL A 29 -0.10 -12.92 8.90
N MET A 30 0.36 -12.92 7.65
CA MET A 30 0.99 -14.07 7.02
C MET A 30 2.46 -14.14 7.39
N LEU A 31 2.91 -15.33 7.76
CA LEU A 31 4.27 -15.58 8.26
C LEU A 31 5.08 -16.38 7.25
N LYS A 32 6.37 -16.06 7.19
CA LYS A 32 7.35 -16.79 6.40
C LYS A 32 8.57 -17.15 7.25
N ARG A 33 9.12 -18.34 7.01
CA ARG A 33 10.36 -18.78 7.67
C ARG A 33 11.55 -18.00 7.12
N HIS A 34 12.24 -17.31 8.00
CA HIS A 34 13.49 -16.62 7.67
C HIS A 34 14.54 -16.91 8.76
N GLY A 35 15.69 -17.48 8.39
CA GLY A 35 16.74 -17.80 9.36
C GLY A 35 16.30 -18.73 10.51
N GLY A 36 15.31 -19.61 10.25
CA GLY A 36 14.78 -20.53 11.27
C GLY A 36 13.69 -19.93 12.17
N GLN A 37 13.36 -18.66 12.01
CA GLN A 37 12.32 -17.96 12.76
C GLN A 37 11.19 -17.52 11.83
N ASP A 38 9.98 -17.38 12.37
CA ASP A 38 8.85 -16.79 11.64
C ASP A 38 8.98 -15.26 11.62
N ALA A 39 8.82 -14.68 10.44
CA ALA A 39 8.79 -13.24 10.21
C ALA A 39 7.49 -12.88 9.50
N ILE A 40 7.01 -11.65 9.68
CA ILE A 40 5.86 -11.13 8.93
C ILE A 40 6.29 -11.04 7.46
N ASP A 41 5.50 -11.68 6.59
CA ASP A 41 5.71 -11.65 5.14
C ASP A 41 4.77 -10.65 4.48
N CYS A 42 3.49 -10.71 4.81
CA CYS A 42 2.51 -9.68 4.42
C CYS A 42 1.35 -9.63 5.43
N VAL A 43 0.59 -8.55 5.36
CA VAL A 43 -0.63 -8.36 6.16
C VAL A 43 -1.79 -8.12 5.20
N LEU A 44 -2.82 -8.93 5.34
CA LEU A 44 -4.07 -8.82 4.60
C LEU A 44 -5.13 -8.22 5.52
N ARG A 45 -5.97 -7.34 5.00
CA ARG A 45 -7.04 -6.70 5.78
C ARG A 45 -8.32 -6.63 4.97
N VAL A 46 -9.41 -6.97 5.59
CA VAL A 46 -10.76 -6.73 5.06
C VAL A 46 -11.62 -6.06 6.14
N ASP A 47 -12.70 -5.41 5.71
CA ASP A 47 -13.69 -4.85 6.63
C ASP A 47 -14.44 -5.98 7.34
N VAL A 48 -14.72 -5.80 8.64
CA VAL A 48 -15.46 -6.78 9.43
C VAL A 48 -16.87 -7.03 8.89
N ASN A 49 -17.47 -6.02 8.25
CA ASN A 49 -18.81 -6.11 7.68
C ASN A 49 -18.87 -6.83 6.33
N ASN A 50 -17.72 -7.22 5.76
CA ASN A 50 -17.73 -7.99 4.53
C ASN A 50 -18.47 -9.33 4.73
N PRO A 51 -19.18 -9.83 3.70
CA PRO A 51 -19.78 -11.15 3.74
C PRO A 51 -18.75 -12.24 4.03
N LEU A 52 -19.13 -13.24 4.84
CA LEU A 52 -18.22 -14.30 5.28
C LEU A 52 -17.61 -15.10 4.13
N ASP A 53 -18.33 -15.30 3.04
CA ASP A 53 -17.84 -15.95 1.82
C ASP A 53 -16.74 -15.14 1.14
N GLN A 54 -16.83 -13.80 1.13
CA GLN A 54 -15.77 -12.93 0.64
C GLN A 54 -14.53 -12.97 1.56
N ILE A 55 -14.73 -12.96 2.88
CA ILE A 55 -13.63 -13.09 3.85
C ILE A 55 -12.90 -14.43 3.63
N ALA A 56 -13.64 -15.52 3.41
CA ALA A 56 -13.07 -16.84 3.15
C ALA A 56 -12.22 -16.90 1.88
N THR A 57 -12.48 -16.05 0.88
CA THR A 57 -11.68 -16.03 -0.36
C THR A 57 -10.34 -15.30 -0.20
N MET A 58 -10.15 -14.49 0.84
CA MET A 58 -8.98 -13.64 1.03
C MET A 58 -7.63 -14.38 0.93
N PRO A 59 -7.41 -15.57 1.54
CA PRO A 59 -6.14 -16.28 1.39
C PRO A 59 -5.91 -16.81 -0.03
N HIS A 60 -6.96 -17.21 -0.73
CA HIS A 60 -6.88 -17.83 -2.06
C HIS A 60 -6.38 -16.86 -3.14
N VAL A 61 -6.73 -15.57 -3.04
CA VAL A 61 -6.32 -14.56 -4.03
C VAL A 61 -4.84 -14.18 -3.91
N THR A 62 -4.16 -14.56 -2.82
CA THR A 62 -2.76 -14.21 -2.58
C THR A 62 -1.76 -15.19 -3.18
N GLY A 63 -2.19 -16.31 -3.75
CA GLY A 63 -1.32 -17.37 -4.25
C GLY A 63 -0.47 -18.05 -3.17
N ARG A 64 -0.86 -17.91 -1.90
CA ARG A 64 -0.13 -18.48 -0.75
C ARG A 64 -0.55 -19.92 -0.49
N ASN A 65 0.41 -20.70 0.00
CA ASN A 65 0.23 -22.12 0.34
C ASN A 65 1.33 -22.54 1.33
N ALA A 66 1.28 -23.77 1.79
CA ALA A 66 2.23 -24.33 2.75
C ALA A 66 3.71 -24.27 2.30
N THR A 67 4.01 -24.14 1.01
CA THR A 67 5.41 -24.10 0.52
C THR A 67 6.05 -22.72 0.67
N ASN A 68 5.23 -21.65 0.67
CA ASN A 68 5.70 -20.26 0.73
C ASN A 68 5.27 -19.51 1.99
N THR A 69 4.45 -20.12 2.85
CA THR A 69 3.90 -19.51 4.07
C THR A 69 4.08 -20.48 5.24
N SER A 70 4.71 -20.06 6.32
CA SER A 70 4.97 -20.90 7.50
C SER A 70 3.81 -20.91 8.50
N GLY A 71 2.87 -19.98 8.37
CA GLY A 71 1.67 -19.87 9.19
C GLY A 71 0.99 -18.54 9.07
N ALA A 72 -0.09 -18.36 9.80
CA ALA A 72 -0.82 -17.09 9.90
C ALA A 72 -1.25 -16.82 11.35
N ILE A 73 -1.34 -15.54 11.71
CA ILE A 73 -2.02 -15.07 12.92
C ILE A 73 -3.22 -14.25 12.46
N LEU A 74 -4.40 -14.57 12.97
CA LEU A 74 -5.64 -13.90 12.64
C LEU A 74 -6.00 -12.94 13.76
N ILE A 75 -6.43 -11.74 13.41
CA ILE A 75 -6.76 -10.69 14.39
C ILE A 75 -8.08 -10.05 13.99
N ALA A 76 -9.06 -10.08 14.89
CA ALA A 76 -10.25 -9.26 14.80
C ALA A 76 -10.03 -7.97 15.61
N VAL A 77 -10.16 -6.83 14.97
CA VAL A 77 -10.21 -5.52 15.61
C VAL A 77 -11.63 -5.01 15.44
N ALA A 78 -12.47 -5.22 16.45
CA ALA A 78 -13.91 -4.96 16.32
C ALA A 78 -14.56 -4.62 17.66
N GLY A 79 -15.42 -3.60 17.65
CA GLY A 79 -16.24 -3.24 18.79
C GLY A 79 -17.25 -4.32 19.19
N PRO A 80 -17.90 -4.19 20.36
CA PRO A 80 -18.82 -5.19 20.89
C PRO A 80 -19.97 -5.55 19.93
N GLU A 81 -20.42 -4.60 19.13
CA GLU A 81 -21.50 -4.75 18.14
C GLU A 81 -21.15 -5.73 17.02
N HIS A 82 -19.87 -5.90 16.71
CA HIS A 82 -19.38 -6.79 15.67
C HIS A 82 -18.79 -8.11 16.20
N HIS A 83 -18.73 -8.33 17.52
CA HIS A 83 -18.02 -9.47 18.14
C HIS A 83 -18.42 -10.82 17.56
N LYS A 84 -19.73 -11.05 17.37
CA LYS A 84 -20.21 -12.33 16.83
C LYS A 84 -19.74 -12.53 15.40
N HIS A 85 -19.95 -11.54 14.54
CA HIS A 85 -19.58 -11.62 13.14
C HIS A 85 -18.05 -11.72 12.97
N ALA A 86 -17.29 -10.99 13.79
CA ALA A 86 -15.84 -11.08 13.84
C ALA A 86 -15.34 -12.48 14.24
N GLY A 87 -15.99 -13.13 15.20
CA GLY A 87 -15.71 -14.52 15.57
C GLY A 87 -15.98 -15.48 14.41
N ASP A 88 -17.16 -15.37 13.77
CA ASP A 88 -17.53 -16.17 12.61
C ASP A 88 -16.53 -15.93 11.44
N ALA A 89 -16.08 -14.68 11.24
CA ALA A 89 -15.10 -14.31 10.23
C ALA A 89 -13.71 -14.95 10.47
N LEU A 90 -13.25 -14.98 11.73
CA LEU A 90 -12.01 -15.67 12.10
C LEU A 90 -12.11 -17.19 11.89
N ASP A 91 -13.28 -17.78 12.10
CA ASP A 91 -13.51 -19.21 11.88
C ASP A 91 -13.46 -19.57 10.39
N VAL A 92 -14.17 -18.83 9.53
CA VAL A 92 -14.15 -19.09 8.07
C VAL A 92 -12.77 -18.85 7.49
N LEU A 93 -12.05 -17.83 7.96
CA LEU A 93 -10.71 -17.53 7.51
C LEU A 93 -9.69 -18.61 7.93
N ARG A 94 -9.82 -19.13 9.19
CA ARG A 94 -9.04 -20.28 9.64
C ARG A 94 -9.26 -21.48 8.74
N ASN A 95 -10.51 -21.81 8.43
CA ASN A 95 -10.84 -22.95 7.60
C ASN A 95 -10.26 -22.79 6.19
N ALA A 96 -10.40 -21.61 5.57
CA ALA A 96 -9.81 -21.31 4.28
C ALA A 96 -8.27 -21.44 4.25
N LEU A 97 -7.59 -21.07 5.34
CA LEU A 97 -6.14 -21.26 5.46
C LEU A 97 -5.77 -22.73 5.65
N MET A 98 -6.58 -23.49 6.39
CA MET A 98 -6.38 -24.95 6.54
C MET A 98 -6.55 -25.67 5.20
N ASP A 99 -7.47 -25.27 4.34
CA ASP A 99 -7.65 -25.82 2.99
C ASP A 99 -6.41 -25.57 2.08
N LEU A 100 -5.59 -24.57 2.43
CA LEU A 100 -4.30 -24.26 1.79
C LEU A 100 -3.09 -24.86 2.51
N ASP A 101 -3.32 -25.73 3.51
CA ASP A 101 -2.30 -26.31 4.38
C ASP A 101 -1.45 -25.24 5.14
N ILE A 102 -2.01 -24.07 5.40
CA ILE A 102 -1.38 -22.98 6.15
C ILE A 102 -1.82 -23.04 7.61
N PRO A 103 -0.93 -23.34 8.57
CA PRO A 103 -1.31 -23.43 9.97
C PRO A 103 -1.62 -22.05 10.56
N VAL A 104 -2.75 -21.93 11.25
CA VAL A 104 -3.08 -20.76 12.07
C VAL A 104 -2.41 -20.90 13.43
N ARG A 105 -1.61 -19.90 13.81
CA ARG A 105 -0.78 -19.88 15.03
C ARG A 105 -1.49 -19.24 16.23
N GLY A 106 -2.55 -18.49 15.99
CA GLY A 106 -3.37 -17.85 17.02
C GLY A 106 -4.49 -17.05 16.37
N ARG A 107 -5.58 -16.87 17.13
CA ARG A 107 -6.73 -16.05 16.75
C ARG A 107 -6.99 -15.03 17.84
N LEU A 108 -6.63 -13.79 17.57
CA LEU A 108 -6.68 -12.70 18.54
C LEU A 108 -7.90 -11.83 18.30
N SER A 109 -8.46 -11.29 19.37
CA SER A 109 -9.55 -10.31 19.33
C SER A 109 -9.20 -9.12 20.22
N THR A 110 -9.49 -7.92 19.73
CA THR A 110 -9.34 -6.65 20.45
C THR A 110 -10.36 -5.64 19.94
N ALA A 111 -10.71 -4.65 20.75
CA ALA A 111 -11.71 -3.65 20.35
C ALA A 111 -11.13 -2.56 19.44
N THR A 112 -9.88 -2.18 19.63
CA THR A 112 -9.22 -1.07 18.90
C THR A 112 -7.71 -1.22 18.93
N THR A 113 -7.03 -0.50 18.02
CA THR A 113 -5.58 -0.31 18.04
C THR A 113 -5.17 1.11 18.42
N ALA A 114 -6.11 2.04 18.57
CA ALA A 114 -5.85 3.45 18.82
C ALA A 114 -5.30 3.74 20.23
N GLU A 115 -5.71 2.92 21.19
CA GLU A 115 -5.33 3.05 22.60
C GLU A 115 -5.08 1.67 23.23
N PRO A 116 -4.36 1.60 24.35
CA PRO A 116 -4.20 0.35 25.10
C PRO A 116 -5.55 -0.24 25.46
N THR A 117 -5.77 -1.49 25.05
CA THR A 117 -7.05 -2.18 25.23
C THR A 117 -6.83 -3.66 25.50
N LEU A 118 -7.86 -4.33 26.01
CA LEU A 118 -7.85 -5.77 26.24
C LEU A 118 -7.74 -6.50 24.89
N TRP A 119 -6.81 -7.46 24.81
CA TRP A 119 -6.81 -8.46 23.77
C TRP A 119 -7.05 -9.85 24.38
N THR A 120 -7.60 -10.75 23.60
CA THR A 120 -7.85 -12.14 23.99
C THR A 120 -7.45 -13.07 22.84
N ASP A 121 -6.73 -14.15 23.14
CA ASP A 121 -6.58 -15.28 22.23
C ASP A 121 -7.79 -16.19 22.38
N ILE A 122 -8.54 -16.36 21.29
CA ILE A 122 -9.82 -17.11 21.28
C ILE A 122 -9.58 -18.61 21.48
N ASP A 123 -8.42 -19.12 21.07
CA ASP A 123 -8.11 -20.55 21.13
C ASP A 123 -7.57 -20.97 22.50
N THR A 124 -6.77 -20.14 23.14
CA THR A 124 -6.11 -20.48 24.44
C THR A 124 -6.81 -19.84 25.63
N GLY A 125 -7.55 -18.76 25.43
CA GLY A 125 -8.13 -17.92 26.50
C GLY A 125 -7.11 -16.98 27.15
N ASP A 126 -5.87 -16.94 26.66
CA ASP A 126 -4.88 -15.99 27.13
C ASP A 126 -5.33 -14.55 26.80
N SER A 127 -5.01 -13.62 27.67
CA SER A 127 -5.42 -12.23 27.51
C SER A 127 -4.40 -11.28 28.14
N GLY A 128 -4.46 -10.02 27.71
CA GLY A 128 -3.60 -8.95 28.24
C GLY A 128 -4.04 -7.59 27.74
N ILE A 129 -3.27 -6.57 28.09
CA ILE A 129 -3.47 -5.21 27.57
C ILE A 129 -2.44 -4.93 26.47
N THR A 130 -2.87 -4.36 25.36
CA THR A 130 -1.96 -3.92 24.29
C THR A 130 -1.08 -2.77 24.78
N ALA A 131 0.17 -2.73 24.32
CA ALA A 131 0.99 -1.53 24.49
C ALA A 131 0.44 -0.37 23.63
N PRO A 132 0.75 0.90 23.96
CA PRO A 132 0.49 2.00 23.06
C PRO A 132 1.13 1.73 21.68
N TRP A 133 0.39 1.97 20.60
CA TRP A 133 0.90 1.74 19.24
C TRP A 133 2.15 2.60 18.92
N THR A 134 2.26 3.77 19.57
CA THR A 134 3.43 4.66 19.49
C THR A 134 4.72 4.04 20.00
N ASP A 135 4.62 3.08 20.91
CA ASP A 135 5.76 2.43 21.55
C ASP A 135 6.23 1.19 20.75
N SER A 136 5.49 0.84 19.69
CA SER A 136 5.87 -0.28 18.82
C SER A 136 7.19 -0.01 18.09
N PRO A 137 8.12 -0.99 18.07
CA PRO A 137 9.37 -0.88 17.30
C PRO A 137 9.12 -0.63 15.80
N ILE A 138 8.02 -1.16 15.24
CA ILE A 138 7.65 -0.96 13.84
C ILE A 138 7.19 0.50 13.63
N THR A 139 6.44 1.07 14.57
CA THR A 139 6.06 2.48 14.53
C THR A 139 7.30 3.38 14.56
N THR A 140 8.23 3.11 15.47
CA THR A 140 9.48 3.87 15.54
C THR A 140 10.25 3.81 14.22
N ALA A 141 10.41 2.65 13.62
CA ALA A 141 11.07 2.48 12.32
C ALA A 141 10.32 3.25 11.22
N SER A 142 8.99 3.17 11.18
CA SER A 142 8.15 3.87 10.18
C SER A 142 8.29 5.39 10.29
N VAL A 143 8.33 5.94 11.51
CA VAL A 143 8.52 7.39 11.74
C VAL A 143 9.91 7.85 11.28
N VAL A 144 10.95 7.05 11.56
CA VAL A 144 12.32 7.35 11.07
C VAL A 144 12.38 7.36 9.54
N GLU A 145 11.61 6.51 8.89
CA GLU A 145 11.45 6.48 7.44
C GLU A 145 10.51 7.58 6.89
N GLY A 146 9.97 8.44 7.74
CA GLY A 146 9.09 9.54 7.35
C GLY A 146 7.65 9.12 7.04
N ARG A 147 7.24 7.92 7.44
CA ARG A 147 5.85 7.45 7.27
C ARG A 147 4.99 7.93 8.44
N VAL A 148 3.82 8.47 8.13
CA VAL A 148 2.83 8.94 9.11
C VAL A 148 1.66 7.95 9.15
N VAL A 149 1.26 7.60 10.36
CA VAL A 149 0.05 6.80 10.60
C VAL A 149 -1.16 7.75 10.62
N ALA A 150 -2.10 7.54 9.72
CA ALA A 150 -3.34 8.30 9.66
C ALA A 150 -4.35 7.84 10.74
N ASN A 151 -5.36 8.66 11.03
CA ASN A 151 -6.38 8.26 11.99
C ASN A 151 -7.34 7.20 11.39
N THR A 152 -7.61 7.27 10.09
CA THR A 152 -8.51 6.34 9.40
C THR A 152 -7.96 6.00 8.01
N ARG A 153 -8.53 4.95 7.38
CA ARG A 153 -8.26 4.64 5.97
C ARG A 153 -8.78 5.73 5.04
N GLU A 154 -9.89 6.35 5.42
CA GLU A 154 -10.50 7.46 4.69
C GLU A 154 -9.58 8.69 4.63
N ASP A 155 -8.78 8.93 5.68
CA ASP A 155 -7.75 9.98 5.66
C ASP A 155 -6.69 9.69 4.60
N LEU A 156 -6.28 8.42 4.42
CA LEU A 156 -5.36 8.04 3.34
C LEU A 156 -6.00 8.26 1.96
N VAL A 157 -7.28 7.93 1.80
CA VAL A 157 -8.01 8.18 0.55
C VAL A 157 -8.08 9.69 0.27
N ALA A 158 -8.28 10.51 1.30
CA ALA A 158 -8.32 11.97 1.19
C ALA A 158 -6.98 12.58 0.72
N GLU A 159 -5.85 11.90 0.97
CA GLU A 159 -4.54 12.34 0.43
C GLU A 159 -4.54 12.39 -1.11
N PHE A 160 -5.42 11.65 -1.78
CA PHE A 160 -5.58 11.64 -3.24
C PHE A 160 -6.77 12.48 -3.73
N ALA A 161 -7.43 13.23 -2.84
CA ALA A 161 -8.57 14.07 -3.22
C ALA A 161 -8.18 15.08 -4.30
N ILE A 162 -9.09 15.30 -5.27
CA ILE A 162 -8.90 16.22 -6.39
C ILE A 162 -8.78 17.66 -5.85
N THR A 163 -7.81 18.40 -6.38
CA THR A 163 -7.61 19.84 -6.15
C THR A 163 -7.86 20.61 -7.46
N GLU A 164 -7.62 21.93 -7.46
CA GLU A 164 -7.70 22.73 -8.68
C GLU A 164 -6.83 22.16 -9.80
N PRO A 165 -7.29 22.14 -11.05
CA PRO A 165 -6.53 21.61 -12.16
C PRO A 165 -5.31 22.48 -12.45
N ALA A 166 -4.18 21.80 -12.67
CA ALA A 166 -2.95 22.45 -13.14
C ALA A 166 -2.90 22.45 -14.67
N ALA A 167 -2.30 23.50 -15.22
CA ALA A 167 -2.04 23.64 -16.64
C ALA A 167 -0.64 24.26 -16.85
N PRO A 168 0.06 23.93 -17.94
CA PRO A 168 1.32 24.61 -18.27
C PRO A 168 1.08 26.09 -18.50
N GLN A 169 2.04 26.92 -18.09
CA GLN A 169 2.02 28.37 -18.29
C GLN A 169 2.89 28.79 -19.48
N VAL A 170 3.63 27.84 -20.04
CA VAL A 170 4.46 28.03 -21.24
C VAL A 170 3.77 27.41 -22.45
N GLU A 171 4.02 27.96 -23.63
CA GLU A 171 3.58 27.36 -24.89
C GLU A 171 4.37 26.06 -25.17
N ILE A 172 3.65 25.01 -25.53
CA ILE A 172 4.23 23.68 -25.79
C ILE A 172 4.17 23.41 -27.30
N ASP A 173 5.11 23.93 -28.03
CA ASP A 173 5.26 23.79 -29.48
C ASP A 173 6.23 22.66 -29.89
N ASN A 174 7.05 22.16 -28.94
CA ASN A 174 7.98 21.07 -29.13
C ASN A 174 8.18 20.27 -27.82
N LEU A 175 9.09 19.29 -27.81
CA LEU A 175 9.32 18.43 -26.66
C LEU A 175 10.27 19.01 -25.59
N GLU A 176 10.99 20.08 -25.89
CA GLU A 176 12.01 20.64 -24.98
C GLU A 176 11.43 21.04 -23.63
N PRO A 177 10.29 21.81 -23.51
CA PRO A 177 9.70 22.13 -22.22
C PRO A 177 9.21 20.92 -21.43
N LEU A 178 8.92 19.80 -22.11
CA LEU A 178 8.51 18.55 -21.47
C LEU A 178 9.71 17.75 -20.93
N ILE A 179 10.88 17.87 -21.59
CA ILE A 179 12.14 17.29 -21.10
C ILE A 179 12.64 18.09 -19.90
N ASP A 180 12.62 19.41 -19.97
CA ASP A 180 13.00 20.31 -18.87
C ASP A 180 12.15 20.05 -17.62
N ALA A 181 10.86 19.76 -17.81
CA ALA A 181 9.97 19.38 -16.70
C ALA A 181 10.45 18.11 -15.96
N GLY A 182 11.14 17.20 -16.65
CA GLY A 182 11.77 16.03 -16.03
C GLY A 182 12.93 16.41 -15.11
N GLU A 183 13.78 17.36 -15.53
CA GLU A 183 14.90 17.85 -14.72
C GLU A 183 14.38 18.63 -13.49
N GLU A 184 13.37 19.48 -13.67
CA GLU A 184 12.72 20.19 -12.56
C GLU A 184 12.07 19.21 -11.59
N LEU A 185 11.37 18.19 -12.08
CA LEU A 185 10.79 17.16 -11.23
C LEU A 185 11.85 16.39 -10.45
N ALA A 186 13.00 16.08 -11.08
CA ALA A 186 14.12 15.46 -10.38
C ALA A 186 14.63 16.35 -9.23
N ALA A 187 14.72 17.67 -9.43
CA ALA A 187 15.07 18.63 -8.37
C ALA A 187 14.03 18.65 -7.23
N VAL A 188 12.73 18.60 -7.57
CA VAL A 188 11.65 18.49 -6.56
C VAL A 188 11.81 17.20 -5.74
N ILE A 189 12.02 16.07 -6.41
CA ILE A 189 12.21 14.77 -5.77
C ILE A 189 13.48 14.77 -4.90
N ALA A 190 14.56 15.40 -5.35
CA ALA A 190 15.78 15.55 -4.55
C ALA A 190 15.63 16.54 -3.38
N GLY A 191 14.59 17.38 -3.38
CA GLY A 191 14.29 18.34 -2.31
C GLY A 191 14.90 19.71 -2.49
N THR A 192 15.32 20.04 -3.68
CA THR A 192 15.90 21.32 -4.07
C THR A 192 14.95 22.18 -4.92
N GLY A 193 13.81 21.63 -5.34
CA GLY A 193 12.78 22.28 -6.14
C GLY A 193 11.41 22.31 -5.44
N GLU A 194 10.44 22.96 -6.08
CA GLU A 194 9.05 23.09 -5.62
C GLU A 194 8.07 22.59 -6.67
N VAL A 195 6.94 22.02 -6.22
CA VAL A 195 5.84 21.62 -7.11
C VAL A 195 5.03 22.86 -7.48
N THR A 196 5.17 23.34 -8.70
CA THR A 196 4.37 24.45 -9.23
C THR A 196 3.26 23.96 -10.14
N PRO A 197 2.15 24.72 -10.31
CA PRO A 197 1.08 24.37 -11.26
C PRO A 197 1.58 24.22 -12.70
N ASP A 198 2.54 25.05 -13.12
CA ASP A 198 3.17 24.95 -14.44
C ASP A 198 3.95 23.63 -14.61
N LEU A 199 4.82 23.28 -13.65
CA LEU A 199 5.53 22.01 -13.67
C LEU A 199 4.59 20.83 -13.76
N VAL A 200 3.51 20.82 -12.93
CA VAL A 200 2.50 19.76 -12.95
C VAL A 200 1.83 19.68 -14.33
N GLY A 201 1.51 20.82 -14.95
CA GLY A 201 0.92 20.86 -16.28
C GLY A 201 1.84 20.30 -17.37
N ARG A 202 3.13 20.67 -17.37
CA ARG A 202 4.11 20.14 -18.30
C ARG A 202 4.38 18.64 -18.10
N VAL A 203 4.51 18.19 -16.87
CA VAL A 203 4.65 16.76 -16.54
C VAL A 203 3.40 15.97 -16.96
N ALA A 204 2.19 16.51 -16.74
CA ALA A 204 0.94 15.88 -17.20
C ALA A 204 0.94 15.66 -18.72
N LEU A 205 1.42 16.63 -19.50
CA LEU A 205 1.58 16.47 -20.93
C LEU A 205 2.68 15.45 -21.26
N ALA A 206 3.86 15.56 -20.63
CA ALA A 206 4.99 14.66 -20.87
C ALA A 206 4.61 13.18 -20.73
N ILE A 207 3.93 12.83 -19.61
CA ILE A 207 3.55 11.44 -19.35
C ILE A 207 2.40 10.94 -20.24
N THR A 208 1.62 11.83 -20.86
CA THR A 208 0.49 11.45 -21.73
C THR A 208 0.86 11.38 -23.20
N VAL A 209 1.75 12.24 -23.69
CA VAL A 209 2.12 12.29 -25.12
C VAL A 209 3.15 11.23 -25.50
N SER A 210 3.93 10.72 -24.54
CA SER A 210 5.00 9.78 -24.82
C SER A 210 5.17 8.73 -23.72
N VAL A 211 5.06 7.46 -24.12
CA VAL A 211 5.36 6.32 -23.23
C VAL A 211 6.81 6.38 -22.72
N ARG A 212 7.74 6.78 -23.57
CA ARG A 212 9.16 6.90 -23.19
C ARG A 212 9.38 7.99 -22.13
N LEU A 213 8.72 9.15 -22.28
CA LEU A 213 8.79 10.20 -21.27
C LEU A 213 8.16 9.75 -19.96
N ARG A 214 6.98 9.11 -20.01
CA ARG A 214 6.37 8.54 -18.82
C ARG A 214 7.28 7.55 -18.09
N ASP A 215 7.88 6.63 -18.82
CA ASP A 215 8.76 5.61 -18.24
C ASP A 215 10.06 6.24 -17.70
N ALA A 216 10.60 7.29 -18.37
CA ALA A 216 11.71 8.08 -17.84
C ALA A 216 11.32 8.76 -16.51
N HIS A 217 10.13 9.38 -16.43
CA HIS A 217 9.63 10.00 -15.19
C HIS A 217 9.44 8.99 -14.07
N LEU A 218 9.01 7.75 -14.38
CA LEU A 218 8.94 6.67 -13.41
C LEU A 218 10.32 6.29 -12.83
N LEU A 219 11.41 6.48 -13.57
CA LEU A 219 12.74 6.12 -13.13
C LEU A 219 13.48 7.22 -12.34
N LEU A 220 13.04 8.49 -12.44
CA LEU A 220 13.73 9.63 -11.83
C LEU A 220 13.89 9.55 -10.31
N GLY A 221 12.99 8.89 -9.63
CA GLY A 221 12.92 8.92 -8.16
C GLY A 221 13.34 7.64 -7.46
N LEU A 222 14.00 6.69 -8.14
CA LEU A 222 14.37 5.39 -7.57
C LEU A 222 15.29 5.48 -6.35
N ASP A 223 16.08 6.56 -6.24
CA ASP A 223 16.95 6.82 -5.09
C ASP A 223 16.23 7.58 -3.95
N HIS A 224 15.03 8.09 -4.22
CA HIS A 224 14.22 8.88 -3.28
C HIS A 224 12.78 8.37 -3.20
N VAL A 225 12.60 7.06 -3.03
CA VAL A 225 11.30 6.35 -3.15
C VAL A 225 10.17 7.01 -2.35
N GLN A 226 10.40 7.31 -1.06
CA GLN A 226 9.37 7.90 -0.18
C GLN A 226 8.94 9.29 -0.66
N ARG A 227 9.93 10.12 -1.03
CA ARG A 227 9.65 11.46 -1.52
C ARG A 227 8.95 11.44 -2.88
N SER A 228 9.36 10.54 -3.75
CA SER A 228 8.70 10.34 -5.05
C SER A 228 7.25 9.92 -4.87
N ALA A 229 6.96 9.02 -3.95
CA ALA A 229 5.58 8.64 -3.63
C ALA A 229 4.74 9.88 -3.25
N SER A 230 5.24 10.71 -2.33
CA SER A 230 4.55 11.93 -1.88
C SER A 230 4.39 12.95 -3.01
N VAL A 231 5.44 13.20 -3.81
CA VAL A 231 5.41 14.15 -4.94
C VAL A 231 4.38 13.71 -5.98
N TRP A 232 4.41 12.44 -6.41
CA TRP A 232 3.47 11.93 -7.40
C TRP A 232 2.03 11.88 -6.90
N THR A 233 1.81 11.59 -5.61
CA THR A 233 0.51 11.71 -4.96
C THR A 233 0.00 13.15 -5.05
N ALA A 234 0.81 14.13 -4.65
CA ALA A 234 0.46 15.55 -4.70
C ALA A 234 0.15 16.02 -6.14
N MET A 235 0.97 15.67 -7.11
CA MET A 235 0.78 16.04 -8.51
C MET A 235 -0.50 15.42 -9.09
N SER A 236 -0.80 14.16 -8.76
CA SER A 236 -2.00 13.46 -9.25
C SER A 236 -3.30 14.16 -8.88
N ARG A 237 -3.32 14.92 -7.79
CA ARG A 237 -4.51 15.63 -7.29
C ARG A 237 -4.97 16.76 -8.20
N SER A 238 -4.03 17.46 -8.83
CA SER A 238 -4.33 18.57 -9.76
C SER A 238 -4.33 18.13 -11.24
N MET A 239 -4.05 16.87 -11.54
CA MET A 239 -4.20 16.30 -12.88
C MET A 239 -5.62 15.77 -13.11
N ARG A 240 -6.02 15.58 -14.37
CA ARG A 240 -7.34 15.07 -14.78
C ARG A 240 -7.20 13.98 -15.85
N GLY A 241 -8.24 13.15 -15.96
CA GLY A 241 -8.33 12.13 -17.00
C GLY A 241 -7.13 11.19 -17.00
N ILE A 242 -6.59 10.96 -18.20
CA ILE A 242 -5.49 9.99 -18.38
C ILE A 242 -4.18 10.44 -17.73
N ALA A 243 -3.93 11.74 -17.62
CA ALA A 243 -2.76 12.27 -16.91
C ALA A 243 -2.83 11.91 -15.42
N ARG A 244 -4.01 12.06 -14.79
CA ARG A 244 -4.25 11.63 -13.41
C ARG A 244 -4.06 10.13 -13.26
N ALA A 245 -4.60 9.33 -14.19
CA ALA A 245 -4.45 7.89 -14.15
C ALA A 245 -2.98 7.46 -14.19
N GLN A 246 -2.19 8.09 -15.04
CA GLN A 246 -0.76 7.79 -15.17
C GLN A 246 0.03 8.26 -13.95
N ALA A 247 -0.22 9.46 -13.45
CA ALA A 247 0.45 9.99 -12.25
C ALA A 247 0.12 9.14 -11.01
N ALA A 248 -1.14 8.74 -10.83
CA ALA A 248 -1.54 7.85 -9.73
C ALA A 248 -0.92 6.46 -9.87
N THR A 249 -0.74 5.93 -11.11
CA THR A 249 -0.02 4.66 -11.33
C THR A 249 1.45 4.78 -10.90
N ILE A 250 2.11 5.91 -11.21
CA ILE A 250 3.49 6.14 -10.78
C ILE A 250 3.56 6.28 -9.25
N ALA A 251 2.60 7.01 -8.64
CA ALA A 251 2.50 7.10 -7.19
C ALA A 251 2.33 5.71 -6.55
N ALA A 252 1.46 4.85 -7.12
CA ALA A 252 1.27 3.47 -6.67
C ALA A 252 2.57 2.67 -6.69
N ALA A 253 3.35 2.78 -7.77
CA ALA A 253 4.63 2.09 -7.90
C ALA A 253 5.61 2.52 -6.79
N TYR A 254 5.71 3.81 -6.50
CA TYR A 254 6.59 4.34 -5.47
C TYR A 254 6.12 4.00 -4.05
N HIS A 255 4.82 4.10 -3.76
CA HIS A 255 4.26 3.63 -2.48
C HIS A 255 4.54 2.14 -2.27
N TYR A 256 4.38 1.33 -3.31
CA TYR A 256 4.66 -0.10 -3.24
C TYR A 256 6.14 -0.37 -2.95
N MET A 257 7.06 0.23 -3.73
CA MET A 257 8.50 0.10 -3.53
C MET A 257 8.95 0.60 -2.15
N GLY A 258 8.23 1.56 -1.57
CA GLY A 258 8.43 2.07 -0.21
C GLY A 258 7.83 1.20 0.89
N GLY A 259 7.16 0.07 0.54
CA GLY A 259 6.52 -0.81 1.50
C GLY A 259 5.20 -0.27 2.07
N ASP A 260 4.62 0.77 1.45
CA ASP A 260 3.32 1.33 1.83
C ASP A 260 2.22 0.73 0.95
N GLY A 261 1.89 -0.53 1.24
CA GLY A 261 0.85 -1.28 0.51
C GLY A 261 -0.52 -0.61 0.50
N PRO A 262 -1.02 -0.07 1.63
CA PRO A 262 -2.32 0.61 1.67
C PRO A 262 -2.40 1.82 0.75
N ARG A 263 -1.41 2.74 0.77
CA ARG A 263 -1.39 3.88 -0.16
C ARG A 263 -1.17 3.44 -1.60
N ALA A 264 -0.39 2.39 -1.83
CA ALA A 264 -0.24 1.81 -3.16
C ALA A 264 -1.58 1.31 -3.71
N GLY A 265 -2.38 0.60 -2.91
CA GLY A 265 -3.72 0.13 -3.28
C GLY A 265 -4.67 1.29 -3.59
N ILE A 266 -4.72 2.31 -2.73
CA ILE A 266 -5.53 3.51 -2.97
C ILE A 266 -5.12 4.20 -4.27
N ALA A 267 -3.82 4.33 -4.54
CA ALA A 267 -3.33 4.94 -5.77
C ALA A 267 -3.72 4.12 -7.03
N VAL A 268 -3.72 2.78 -6.94
CA VAL A 268 -4.23 1.88 -7.99
C VAL A 268 -5.72 2.11 -8.24
N ASP A 269 -6.53 2.22 -7.19
CA ASP A 269 -7.96 2.51 -7.28
C ASP A 269 -8.20 3.87 -7.97
N VAL A 270 -7.47 4.91 -7.56
CA VAL A 270 -7.52 6.26 -8.16
C VAL A 270 -7.12 6.22 -9.63
N ALA A 271 -6.06 5.51 -9.98
CA ALA A 271 -5.60 5.39 -11.37
C ALA A 271 -6.65 4.66 -12.23
N THR A 272 -7.22 3.59 -11.71
CA THR A 272 -8.26 2.81 -12.38
C THR A 272 -9.53 3.63 -12.61
N GLN A 273 -9.98 4.36 -11.59
CA GLN A 273 -11.16 5.21 -11.69
C GLN A 273 -10.93 6.37 -12.66
N ALA A 274 -9.78 7.06 -12.58
CA ALA A 274 -9.45 8.16 -13.48
C ALA A 274 -9.37 7.74 -14.96
N ALA A 275 -8.88 6.52 -15.23
CA ALA A 275 -8.88 5.96 -16.59
C ALA A 275 -10.30 5.68 -17.09
N ARG A 276 -11.16 5.07 -16.25
CA ARG A 276 -12.56 4.81 -16.58
C ARG A 276 -13.34 6.09 -16.85
N ASP A 277 -13.15 7.11 -16.01
CA ASP A 277 -13.80 8.41 -16.17
C ASP A 277 -13.38 9.12 -17.47
N ALA A 278 -12.17 8.84 -17.95
CA ALA A 278 -11.67 9.28 -19.25
C ALA A 278 -12.09 8.38 -20.42
N GLY A 279 -12.94 7.38 -20.20
CA GLY A 279 -13.39 6.44 -21.23
C GLY A 279 -12.29 5.49 -21.74
N GLN A 280 -11.25 5.25 -20.94
CA GLN A 280 -10.11 4.42 -21.31
C GLN A 280 -9.92 3.25 -20.34
N GLN A 281 -9.19 2.23 -20.82
CA GLN A 281 -8.76 1.12 -19.96
C GLN A 281 -7.61 1.57 -19.06
N PRO A 282 -7.53 1.03 -17.84
CA PRO A 282 -6.37 1.24 -16.97
C PRO A 282 -5.08 0.83 -17.67
N LEU A 283 -3.97 1.49 -17.31
CA LEU A 283 -2.66 1.12 -17.83
C LEU A 283 -2.29 -0.32 -17.45
N LYS A 284 -1.55 -0.99 -18.31
CA LYS A 284 -1.03 -2.35 -17.99
C LYS A 284 -0.25 -2.36 -16.69
N LEU A 285 0.56 -1.32 -16.43
CA LEU A 285 1.31 -1.20 -15.17
C LEU A 285 0.37 -1.12 -13.96
N THR A 286 -0.75 -0.39 -14.03
CA THR A 286 -1.76 -0.35 -12.97
C THR A 286 -2.27 -1.75 -12.64
N GLY A 287 -2.66 -2.53 -13.66
CA GLY A 287 -3.13 -3.91 -13.47
C GLY A 287 -2.05 -4.85 -12.92
N LEU A 288 -0.79 -4.67 -13.32
CA LEU A 288 0.33 -5.44 -12.77
C LEU A 288 0.57 -5.11 -11.29
N LEU A 289 0.53 -3.83 -10.90
CA LEU A 289 0.67 -3.40 -9.51
C LEU A 289 -0.49 -3.92 -8.65
N ASP A 290 -1.72 -3.85 -9.16
CA ASP A 290 -2.91 -4.39 -8.49
C ASP A 290 -2.76 -5.90 -8.23
N THR A 291 -2.40 -6.66 -9.27
CA THR A 291 -2.14 -8.10 -9.13
C THR A 291 -1.02 -8.38 -8.13
N ALA A 292 0.07 -7.62 -8.19
CA ALA A 292 1.21 -7.80 -7.31
C ALA A 292 0.86 -7.51 -5.83
N LEU A 293 0.02 -6.47 -5.58
CA LEU A 293 -0.50 -6.15 -4.25
C LEU A 293 -1.34 -7.31 -3.70
N HIS A 294 -2.29 -7.81 -4.50
CA HIS A 294 -3.13 -8.94 -4.11
C HIS A 294 -2.32 -10.22 -3.84
N MET A 295 -1.29 -10.47 -4.64
CA MET A 295 -0.41 -11.63 -4.47
C MET A 295 0.64 -11.43 -3.36
N GLY A 296 0.73 -10.26 -2.73
CA GLY A 296 1.72 -9.94 -1.71
C GLY A 296 3.16 -10.11 -2.23
N VAL A 297 3.44 -9.67 -3.45
CA VAL A 297 4.79 -9.63 -4.01
C VAL A 297 5.63 -8.66 -3.18
N THR A 298 6.90 -8.98 -2.92
CA THR A 298 7.73 -8.10 -2.09
C THR A 298 8.10 -6.80 -2.82
N PRO A 299 8.26 -5.67 -2.09
CA PRO A 299 8.65 -4.37 -2.66
C PRO A 299 9.93 -4.43 -3.51
N GLU A 300 10.91 -5.24 -3.08
CA GLU A 300 12.18 -5.41 -3.79
C GLU A 300 11.96 -6.00 -5.19
N LYS A 301 11.08 -7.01 -5.32
CA LYS A 301 10.77 -7.62 -6.63
C LYS A 301 10.08 -6.63 -7.56
N ILE A 302 9.21 -5.75 -7.04
CA ILE A 302 8.59 -4.70 -7.83
C ILE A 302 9.65 -3.71 -8.32
N ARG A 303 10.57 -3.30 -7.44
CA ARG A 303 11.70 -2.44 -7.82
C ARG A 303 12.53 -3.08 -8.93
N ASP A 304 12.90 -4.35 -8.80
CA ASP A 304 13.68 -5.08 -9.81
C ASP A 304 12.96 -5.13 -11.16
N VAL A 305 11.66 -5.37 -11.18
CA VAL A 305 10.87 -5.38 -12.42
C VAL A 305 10.86 -4.01 -13.09
N ILE A 306 10.66 -2.93 -12.33
CA ILE A 306 10.62 -1.57 -12.85
C ILE A 306 11.99 -1.17 -13.42
N VAL A 307 13.08 -1.42 -12.69
CA VAL A 307 14.46 -1.11 -13.13
C VAL A 307 14.81 -1.88 -14.38
N ASN A 308 14.53 -3.20 -14.42
CA ASN A 308 14.85 -4.03 -15.58
C ASN A 308 14.01 -3.66 -16.82
N ALA A 309 12.73 -3.29 -16.66
CA ALA A 309 11.90 -2.81 -17.74
C ALA A 309 12.45 -1.50 -18.36
N GLY A 310 12.95 -0.59 -17.53
CA GLY A 310 13.59 0.64 -17.98
C GLY A 310 14.91 0.41 -18.74
N SER A 311 15.67 -0.60 -18.35
CA SER A 311 16.96 -0.94 -18.97
C SER A 311 16.80 -1.56 -20.37
N THR A 312 15.73 -2.30 -20.61
CA THR A 312 15.46 -2.94 -21.92
C THR A 312 14.88 -1.98 -22.96
N GLY A 313 14.33 -0.84 -22.55
CA GLY A 313 13.81 0.21 -23.44
C GLY A 313 14.89 1.07 -24.11
N ASN A 314 16.14 1.02 -23.67
CA ASN A 314 17.25 1.82 -24.21
C ASN A 314 18.05 1.14 -25.35
N GLY A 315 17.63 -0.04 -25.81
CA GLY A 315 18.36 -0.88 -26.78
C GLY A 315 17.67 -1.06 -28.15
N ALA A 316 16.66 -0.24 -28.51
CA ALA A 316 15.99 -0.34 -29.81
C ALA A 316 15.83 1.03 -30.48
#